data_c2309016d43303ee47d73dfea898b9d7
#
_entry.id   c2309016d43303ee47d73dfea898b9d7
#
_cell.length_a   1.000
_cell.length_b   1.000
_cell.length_c   1.000
_cell.angle_alpha   90.00
_cell.angle_beta   90.00
_cell.angle_gamma   90.00
#
_symmetry.space_group_name_H-M   'P 1'
#
loop_
_entity.id
_entity.type
_entity.pdbx_description
1 polymer ?
#
loop_
_entity_poly.entity_id
_entity_poly.type
_entity_poly.pdbx_seq_one_letter_code
_entity_poly.pdbx_strand_id
1 'polypeptide(L)'
;LTAPIVIDGVFFQIGRSGIARVWQSLLGLWAGTPFGDRLVVMDRKRTMPRIDGIRYVDAAGLNYADLEGDRRIVQDVCDDVGAALFISTYYSHPITTPSVAMVHDMIPEAMGFDMAQPMWRQKTMALACAERFIAISRSTARDLQRFLARPVDVTVHYNGNDMGPVTADEIADFRRRHGIARPYFMTSGSRADYKNAALFFDAFARFGDARGDYAIVCTGGGTLDDASRAAAGAADVHVAILDEHDLRCAYAGALALVYPSRYEGFGLPVLEAMACECPVITSTASSLPEVGGDAVLYIELGDTEQDQAFELLQRVQRPEVRADLVARGRAQARKFSWKTMADGVAATLQSAADAHPAPAPRVTPAPVRAGDQLLPIGALRCRLPASSSLAGLKREHRMYDRFASSLGAVLEQGDGAVIAGAGFGVSLVALADAQPALSLLAVERDAARFAYLRSNATGLPSASIQLLQADLGSPQLAGVDAVLREAGLDGVRLLVSTIGAAGADILAGASDLCRHVSPMLFFTCQIGGEPDGADAWRERLRALWACGYTGFWVFDNFGNPLCEVTQPRGLDQMLDYLSRQNQRRGSRTLYYYDVLAFTDRDAARAARAVDLHAR
;
A
#
# COMPACT_ATOMS: atom_id res chain seq x y z
N LEU A 1 -26.92 -11.28 6.56
CA LEU A 1 -25.82 -10.88 5.67
C LEU A 1 -24.59 -11.69 6.07
N THR A 2 -23.97 -12.40 5.14
CA THR A 2 -22.70 -13.09 5.36
C THR A 2 -21.59 -12.05 5.59
N ALA A 3 -20.70 -12.31 6.55
CA ALA A 3 -19.66 -11.37 6.93
C ALA A 3 -18.70 -11.05 5.76
N PRO A 4 -18.21 -9.81 5.64
CA PRO A 4 -17.31 -9.39 4.58
C PRO A 4 -15.95 -10.10 4.61
N ILE A 5 -15.31 -10.14 3.43
CA ILE A 5 -13.92 -10.55 3.24
C ILE A 5 -13.16 -9.33 2.74
N VAL A 6 -12.11 -8.93 3.44
CA VAL A 6 -11.26 -7.79 3.03
C VAL A 6 -10.13 -8.28 2.14
N ILE A 7 -9.96 -7.63 0.98
CA ILE A 7 -8.83 -7.83 0.08
C ILE A 7 -7.97 -6.57 0.10
N ASP A 8 -6.73 -6.65 0.55
CA ASP A 8 -5.82 -5.52 0.46
C ASP A 8 -5.18 -5.42 -0.93
N GLY A 9 -5.47 -4.34 -1.65
CA GLY A 9 -4.93 -4.03 -2.97
C GLY A 9 -3.48 -3.54 -2.98
N VAL A 10 -2.70 -3.84 -1.97
CA VAL A 10 -1.35 -3.32 -1.75
C VAL A 10 -0.39 -3.50 -2.94
N PHE A 11 -0.53 -4.59 -3.72
CA PHE A 11 0.36 -4.82 -4.86
C PHE A 11 0.25 -3.75 -5.94
N PHE A 12 -0.93 -3.17 -6.13
CA PHE A 12 -1.15 -2.12 -7.14
C PHE A 12 -0.43 -0.81 -6.82
N GLN A 13 -0.06 -0.58 -5.55
CA GLN A 13 0.85 0.49 -5.16
C GLN A 13 2.31 0.17 -5.51
N ILE A 14 2.69 -1.13 -5.50
CA ILE A 14 4.08 -1.57 -5.65
C ILE A 14 4.45 -1.77 -7.12
N GLY A 15 3.53 -2.34 -7.91
CA GLY A 15 3.82 -2.68 -9.30
C GLY A 15 2.59 -3.07 -10.13
N ARG A 16 2.82 -3.22 -11.43
CA ARG A 16 1.80 -3.63 -12.42
C ARG A 16 2.26 -4.88 -13.19
N SER A 17 2.79 -5.87 -12.49
CA SER A 17 3.28 -7.12 -13.07
C SER A 17 2.22 -8.22 -13.09
N GLY A 18 2.63 -9.46 -13.35
CA GLY A 18 1.76 -10.62 -13.39
C GLY A 18 0.85 -10.79 -12.17
N ILE A 19 1.29 -10.38 -10.96
CA ILE A 19 0.47 -10.42 -9.74
C ILE A 19 -0.73 -9.47 -9.85
N ALA A 20 -0.53 -8.25 -10.37
CA ALA A 20 -1.64 -7.33 -10.61
C ALA A 20 -2.67 -7.92 -11.59
N ARG A 21 -2.20 -8.60 -12.64
CA ARG A 21 -3.07 -9.28 -13.62
C ARG A 21 -3.88 -10.40 -12.97
N VAL A 22 -3.27 -11.22 -12.13
CA VAL A 22 -4.00 -12.26 -11.37
C VAL A 22 -5.17 -11.64 -10.62
N TRP A 23 -4.93 -10.61 -9.82
CA TRP A 23 -5.96 -10.01 -9.01
C TRP A 23 -7.01 -9.24 -9.81
N GLN A 24 -6.64 -8.59 -10.92
CA GLN A 24 -7.60 -7.97 -11.84
C GLN A 24 -8.54 -9.01 -12.45
N SER A 25 -8.00 -10.15 -12.91
CA SER A 25 -8.80 -11.23 -13.49
C SER A 25 -9.75 -11.84 -12.46
N LEU A 26 -9.28 -12.09 -11.23
CA LEU A 26 -10.11 -12.63 -10.16
C LEU A 26 -11.25 -11.66 -9.78
N LEU A 27 -10.92 -10.38 -9.51
CA LEU A 27 -11.91 -9.37 -9.14
C LEU A 27 -12.93 -9.14 -10.26
N GLY A 28 -12.48 -9.12 -11.52
CA GLY A 28 -13.39 -9.01 -12.67
C GLY A 28 -14.38 -10.15 -12.79
N LEU A 29 -13.95 -11.39 -12.48
CA LEU A 29 -14.82 -12.57 -12.51
C LEU A 29 -15.76 -12.66 -11.29
N TRP A 30 -15.39 -12.07 -10.17
CA TRP A 30 -16.24 -12.03 -8.97
C TRP A 30 -17.23 -10.87 -8.97
N ALA A 31 -16.95 -9.81 -9.74
CA ALA A 31 -17.84 -8.65 -9.84
C ALA A 31 -19.26 -9.04 -10.24
N GLY A 32 -20.27 -8.53 -9.53
CA GLY A 32 -21.68 -8.83 -9.76
C GLY A 32 -22.11 -10.27 -9.40
N THR A 33 -21.27 -11.02 -8.67
CA THR A 33 -21.61 -12.34 -8.15
C THR A 33 -21.92 -12.28 -6.66
N PRO A 34 -22.67 -13.27 -6.09
CA PRO A 34 -22.90 -13.33 -4.65
C PRO A 34 -21.61 -13.39 -3.80
N PHE A 35 -20.51 -13.92 -4.34
CA PHE A 35 -19.21 -13.87 -3.70
C PHE A 35 -18.61 -12.46 -3.75
N GLY A 36 -18.72 -11.78 -4.89
CA GLY A 36 -18.27 -10.39 -5.07
C GLY A 36 -18.96 -9.42 -4.11
N ASP A 37 -20.24 -9.64 -3.79
CA ASP A 37 -20.99 -8.83 -2.82
C ASP A 37 -20.43 -8.91 -1.39
N ARG A 38 -19.69 -9.96 -1.07
CA ARG A 38 -18.98 -10.12 0.22
C ARG A 38 -17.64 -9.40 0.27
N LEU A 39 -17.11 -8.99 -0.88
CA LEU A 39 -15.77 -8.43 -0.95
C LEU A 39 -15.75 -6.95 -0.61
N VAL A 40 -14.75 -6.56 0.16
CA VAL A 40 -14.38 -5.16 0.39
C VAL A 40 -12.90 -5.02 0.04
N VAL A 41 -12.62 -4.27 -1.01
CA VAL A 41 -11.26 -4.06 -1.49
C VAL A 41 -10.68 -2.79 -0.85
N MET A 42 -9.60 -2.94 -0.13
CA MET A 42 -8.84 -1.86 0.46
C MET A 42 -7.90 -1.27 -0.61
N ASP A 43 -8.22 -0.07 -1.10
CA ASP A 43 -7.48 0.60 -2.16
C ASP A 43 -6.44 1.55 -1.56
N ARG A 44 -5.18 1.17 -1.66
CA ARG A 44 -4.04 1.93 -1.15
C ARG A 44 -3.74 3.11 -2.09
N LYS A 45 -3.91 4.34 -1.59
CA LYS A 45 -3.66 5.58 -2.37
C LYS A 45 -4.39 5.66 -3.72
N ARG A 46 -5.52 4.98 -3.86
CA ARG A 46 -6.32 4.94 -5.10
C ARG A 46 -5.51 4.44 -6.31
N THR A 47 -4.72 3.39 -6.10
CA THR A 47 -3.86 2.82 -7.15
C THR A 47 -4.50 1.69 -7.92
N MET A 48 -5.61 1.14 -7.41
CA MET A 48 -6.32 0.03 -8.05
C MET A 48 -7.22 0.51 -9.19
N PRO A 49 -7.33 -0.26 -10.28
CA PRO A 49 -8.39 -0.04 -11.26
C PRO A 49 -9.76 -0.28 -10.61
N ARG A 50 -10.71 0.60 -10.87
CA ARG A 50 -12.09 0.44 -10.38
C ARG A 50 -12.81 -0.58 -11.26
N ILE A 51 -13.41 -1.58 -10.64
CA ILE A 51 -14.22 -2.61 -11.28
C ILE A 51 -15.65 -2.44 -10.77
N ASP A 52 -16.59 -2.22 -11.67
CA ASP A 52 -18.00 -2.05 -11.32
C ASP A 52 -18.54 -3.32 -10.63
N GLY A 53 -19.32 -3.13 -9.57
CA GLY A 53 -19.83 -4.25 -8.76
C GLY A 53 -18.90 -4.72 -7.65
N ILE A 54 -17.72 -4.10 -7.46
CA ILE A 54 -16.83 -4.33 -6.31
C ILE A 54 -16.86 -3.13 -5.36
N ARG A 55 -17.00 -3.39 -4.07
CA ARG A 55 -16.93 -2.37 -3.02
C ARG A 55 -15.48 -2.02 -2.68
N TYR A 56 -15.15 -0.72 -2.68
CA TYR A 56 -13.82 -0.23 -2.32
C TYR A 56 -13.86 0.65 -1.07
N VAL A 57 -12.79 0.59 -0.28
CA VAL A 57 -12.49 1.51 0.82
C VAL A 57 -11.10 2.09 0.61
N ASP A 58 -10.98 3.40 0.73
CA ASP A 58 -9.69 4.09 0.57
C ASP A 58 -8.83 3.84 1.83
N ALA A 59 -7.53 3.62 1.64
CA ALA A 59 -6.59 3.43 2.73
C ALA A 59 -5.25 4.11 2.48
N ALA A 60 -4.52 4.39 3.56
CA ALA A 60 -3.17 4.90 3.48
C ALA A 60 -2.24 3.93 2.74
N GLY A 61 -1.22 4.47 2.07
CA GLY A 61 -0.24 3.67 1.37
C GLY A 61 0.63 2.85 2.31
N LEU A 62 1.07 1.69 1.83
CA LEU A 62 2.09 0.88 2.50
C LEU A 62 3.37 1.69 2.72
N ASN A 63 3.90 1.62 3.94
CA ASN A 63 5.18 2.19 4.32
C ASN A 63 6.08 1.10 4.92
N TYR A 64 7.07 0.66 4.17
CA TYR A 64 8.02 -0.35 4.65
C TYR A 64 8.89 0.09 5.84
N ALA A 65 8.96 1.39 6.14
CA ALA A 65 9.64 1.89 7.33
C ALA A 65 8.82 1.70 8.62
N ASP A 66 7.49 1.48 8.50
CA ASP A 66 6.59 1.27 9.64
C ASP A 66 5.62 0.11 9.36
N LEU A 67 6.12 -1.11 9.42
CA LEU A 67 5.32 -2.31 9.19
C LEU A 67 4.25 -2.52 10.28
N GLU A 68 4.51 -2.09 11.50
CA GLU A 68 3.54 -2.20 12.59
C GLU A 68 2.39 -1.21 12.43
N GLY A 69 2.69 0.03 11.99
CA GLY A 69 1.66 1.00 11.60
C GLY A 69 0.82 0.50 10.43
N ASP A 70 1.44 -0.17 9.45
CA ASP A 70 0.71 -0.77 8.32
C ASP A 70 -0.27 -1.85 8.78
N ARG A 71 0.15 -2.75 9.68
CA ARG A 71 -0.73 -3.77 10.26
C ARG A 71 -1.95 -3.19 10.97
N ARG A 72 -1.79 -2.05 11.64
CA ARG A 72 -2.90 -1.33 12.30
C ARG A 72 -3.87 -0.79 11.28
N ILE A 73 -3.40 -0.16 10.20
CA ILE A 73 -4.25 0.32 9.11
C ILE A 73 -5.08 -0.84 8.54
N VAL A 74 -4.45 -2.00 8.30
CA VAL A 74 -5.15 -3.21 7.84
C VAL A 74 -6.19 -3.67 8.85
N GLN A 75 -5.84 -3.74 10.12
CA GLN A 75 -6.76 -4.17 11.18
C GLN A 75 -7.93 -3.21 11.34
N ASP A 76 -7.67 -1.90 11.32
CA ASP A 76 -8.73 -0.88 11.41
C ASP A 76 -9.76 -1.04 10.28
N VAL A 77 -9.31 -1.24 9.04
CA VAL A 77 -10.22 -1.50 7.91
C VAL A 77 -11.01 -2.79 8.11
N CYS A 78 -10.37 -3.87 8.55
CA CYS A 78 -11.06 -5.13 8.84
C CYS A 78 -12.14 -4.97 9.92
N ASP A 79 -11.82 -4.25 10.97
CA ASP A 79 -12.71 -3.96 12.07
C ASP A 79 -13.89 -3.08 11.66
N ASP A 80 -13.63 -2.02 10.88
CA ASP A 80 -14.66 -1.06 10.43
C ASP A 80 -15.74 -1.71 9.56
N VAL A 81 -15.33 -2.69 8.74
CA VAL A 81 -16.30 -3.41 7.88
C VAL A 81 -16.83 -4.68 8.52
N GLY A 82 -16.33 -5.09 9.69
CA GLY A 82 -16.71 -6.35 10.34
C GLY A 82 -16.25 -7.57 9.55
N ALA A 83 -15.00 -7.57 9.09
CA ALA A 83 -14.46 -8.62 8.25
C ALA A 83 -14.33 -9.95 9.00
N ALA A 84 -14.85 -11.03 8.42
CA ALA A 84 -14.60 -12.40 8.90
C ALA A 84 -13.24 -12.93 8.46
N LEU A 85 -12.71 -12.41 7.36
CA LEU A 85 -11.47 -12.88 6.75
C LEU A 85 -10.74 -11.74 6.05
N PHE A 86 -9.42 -11.86 6.02
CA PHE A 86 -8.53 -10.98 5.28
C PHE A 86 -7.68 -11.77 4.28
N ILE A 87 -7.41 -11.19 3.12
CA ILE A 87 -6.40 -11.64 2.17
C ILE A 87 -5.69 -10.44 1.54
N SER A 88 -4.40 -10.56 1.30
CA SER A 88 -3.60 -9.52 0.66
C SER A 88 -3.31 -9.88 -0.80
N THR A 89 -3.25 -8.86 -1.66
CA THR A 89 -2.72 -9.02 -3.03
C THR A 89 -1.20 -9.24 -3.04
N TYR A 90 -0.54 -9.00 -1.91
CA TYR A 90 0.87 -9.32 -1.69
C TYR A 90 1.10 -9.86 -0.27
N TYR A 91 1.78 -9.13 0.63
CA TYR A 91 2.13 -9.69 1.95
C TYR A 91 1.76 -8.80 3.15
N SER A 92 0.85 -7.84 3.00
CA SER A 92 0.28 -7.17 4.18
C SER A 92 -0.55 -8.16 5.01
N HIS A 93 -0.73 -7.89 6.30
CA HIS A 93 -1.49 -8.77 7.19
C HIS A 93 -2.07 -7.99 8.37
N PRO A 94 -3.24 -8.41 8.89
CA PRO A 94 -3.89 -7.80 10.05
C PRO A 94 -3.22 -8.23 11.36
N ILE A 95 -3.74 -7.75 12.48
CA ILE A 95 -3.27 -8.12 13.82
C ILE A 95 -4.04 -9.34 14.35
N THR A 96 -5.39 -9.32 14.27
CA THR A 96 -6.25 -10.33 14.87
C THR A 96 -7.27 -10.95 13.92
N THR A 97 -7.57 -10.28 12.79
CA THR A 97 -8.51 -10.84 11.81
C THR A 97 -7.88 -12.08 11.16
N PRO A 98 -8.60 -13.21 11.08
CA PRO A 98 -8.14 -14.41 10.38
C PRO A 98 -7.69 -14.09 8.96
N SER A 99 -6.62 -14.72 8.49
CA SER A 99 -6.08 -14.40 7.16
C SER A 99 -5.75 -15.63 6.34
N VAL A 100 -5.92 -15.50 5.02
CA VAL A 100 -5.43 -16.43 4.00
C VAL A 100 -4.30 -15.74 3.25
N ALA A 101 -3.21 -16.44 2.96
CA ALA A 101 -2.13 -15.92 2.14
C ALA A 101 -2.15 -16.58 0.76
N MET A 102 -2.21 -15.77 -0.31
CA MET A 102 -1.93 -16.22 -1.67
C MET A 102 -0.43 -16.10 -1.92
N VAL A 103 0.21 -17.25 -2.16
CA VAL A 103 1.65 -17.34 -2.35
C VAL A 103 1.95 -17.44 -3.85
N HIS A 104 2.55 -16.39 -4.38
CA HIS A 104 2.89 -16.30 -5.80
C HIS A 104 4.22 -17.00 -6.12
N ASP A 105 5.16 -16.99 -5.20
CA ASP A 105 6.47 -17.64 -5.31
C ASP A 105 7.18 -17.71 -3.96
N MET A 106 8.30 -18.43 -3.94
CA MET A 106 9.27 -18.45 -2.84
C MET A 106 10.67 -18.06 -3.38
N ILE A 107 10.70 -17.13 -4.35
CA ILE A 107 11.96 -16.68 -4.99
C ILE A 107 12.94 -16.12 -3.98
N PRO A 108 12.57 -15.20 -3.06
CA PRO A 108 13.51 -14.63 -2.11
C PRO A 108 14.19 -15.68 -1.24
N GLU A 109 13.41 -16.64 -0.75
CA GLU A 109 13.89 -17.74 0.10
C GLU A 109 14.75 -18.75 -0.69
N ALA A 110 14.32 -19.09 -1.91
CA ALA A 110 15.00 -20.06 -2.76
C ALA A 110 16.30 -19.52 -3.36
N MET A 111 16.35 -18.21 -3.65
CA MET A 111 17.50 -17.56 -4.27
C MET A 111 18.43 -16.87 -3.26
N GLY A 112 18.18 -17.01 -1.97
CA GLY A 112 19.06 -16.48 -0.92
C GLY A 112 19.08 -14.96 -0.83
N PHE A 113 17.93 -14.31 -1.05
CA PHE A 113 17.83 -12.86 -0.88
C PHE A 113 18.01 -12.48 0.60
N ASP A 114 18.41 -11.25 0.84
CA ASP A 114 18.51 -10.72 2.20
C ASP A 114 17.12 -10.59 2.83
N MET A 115 16.72 -11.59 3.63
CA MET A 115 15.44 -11.66 4.32
C MET A 115 15.30 -10.63 5.45
N ALA A 116 16.34 -9.88 5.79
CA ALA A 116 16.29 -8.78 6.75
C ALA A 116 15.69 -7.49 6.13
N GLN A 117 15.60 -7.40 4.81
CA GLN A 117 14.96 -6.26 4.14
C GLN A 117 13.48 -6.16 4.53
N PRO A 118 12.96 -4.93 4.73
CA PRO A 118 11.59 -4.72 5.25
C PRO A 118 10.49 -5.45 4.46
N MET A 119 10.58 -5.49 3.13
CA MET A 119 9.61 -6.17 2.28
C MET A 119 9.59 -7.69 2.48
N TRP A 120 10.75 -8.31 2.69
CA TRP A 120 10.84 -9.77 2.94
C TRP A 120 10.50 -10.12 4.38
N ARG A 121 10.81 -9.24 5.33
CA ARG A 121 10.31 -9.36 6.71
C ARG A 121 8.79 -9.33 6.75
N GLN A 122 8.15 -8.42 6.00
CA GLN A 122 6.68 -8.37 5.89
C GLN A 122 6.13 -9.67 5.32
N LYS A 123 6.76 -10.23 4.25
CA LYS A 123 6.39 -11.54 3.69
C LYS A 123 6.47 -12.64 4.75
N THR A 124 7.59 -12.74 5.47
CA THR A 124 7.78 -13.74 6.53
C THR A 124 6.72 -13.63 7.61
N MET A 125 6.39 -12.41 8.06
CA MET A 125 5.35 -12.17 9.07
C MET A 125 3.97 -12.55 8.54
N ALA A 126 3.62 -12.16 7.32
CA ALA A 126 2.33 -12.49 6.71
C ALA A 126 2.14 -14.01 6.57
N LEU A 127 3.18 -14.73 6.12
CA LEU A 127 3.14 -16.19 6.01
C LEU A 127 3.09 -16.88 7.40
N ALA A 128 3.72 -16.30 8.42
CA ALA A 128 3.64 -16.82 9.78
C ALA A 128 2.26 -16.66 10.42
N CYS A 129 1.56 -15.55 10.10
CA CYS A 129 0.23 -15.22 10.64
C CYS A 129 -0.92 -15.88 9.89
N ALA A 130 -0.74 -16.28 8.63
CA ALA A 130 -1.80 -16.89 7.84
C ALA A 130 -2.20 -18.28 8.35
N GLU A 131 -3.50 -18.53 8.38
CA GLU A 131 -4.08 -19.81 8.82
C GLU A 131 -4.18 -20.81 7.67
N ARG A 132 -4.44 -20.33 6.46
CA ARG A 132 -4.54 -21.13 5.24
C ARG A 132 -3.77 -20.47 4.10
N PHE A 133 -3.40 -21.28 3.14
CA PHE A 133 -2.59 -20.84 2.01
C PHE A 133 -3.20 -21.25 0.67
N ILE A 134 -3.06 -20.37 -0.29
CA ILE A 134 -3.34 -20.61 -1.70
C ILE A 134 -2.01 -20.50 -2.44
N ALA A 135 -1.56 -21.57 -3.07
CA ALA A 135 -0.39 -21.57 -3.93
C ALA A 135 -0.81 -21.59 -5.40
N ILE A 136 -0.08 -20.85 -6.24
CA ILE A 136 -0.39 -20.77 -7.68
C ILE A 136 0.22 -21.91 -8.50
N SER A 137 1.00 -22.79 -7.86
CA SER A 137 1.54 -24.02 -8.44
C SER A 137 1.85 -25.05 -7.33
N ARG A 138 1.98 -26.32 -7.72
CA ARG A 138 2.44 -27.38 -6.81
C ARG A 138 3.88 -27.15 -6.38
N SER A 139 4.71 -26.58 -7.24
CA SER A 139 6.08 -26.20 -6.90
C SER A 139 6.09 -25.16 -5.79
N THR A 140 5.32 -24.07 -5.92
CA THR A 140 5.18 -23.06 -4.88
C THR A 140 4.64 -23.65 -3.57
N ALA A 141 3.68 -24.58 -3.64
CA ALA A 141 3.15 -25.26 -2.44
C ALA A 141 4.22 -26.09 -1.72
N ARG A 142 5.05 -26.85 -2.48
CA ARG A 142 6.17 -27.64 -1.90
C ARG A 142 7.21 -26.73 -1.24
N ASP A 143 7.58 -25.64 -1.92
CA ASP A 143 8.58 -24.71 -1.40
C ASP A 143 8.04 -23.98 -0.16
N LEU A 144 6.76 -23.57 -0.16
CA LEU A 144 6.11 -23.00 1.01
C LEU A 144 6.21 -23.93 2.22
N GLN A 145 5.88 -25.22 2.07
CA GLN A 145 5.99 -26.21 3.14
C GLN A 145 7.42 -26.39 3.62
N ARG A 146 8.38 -26.38 2.68
CA ARG A 146 9.82 -26.49 2.97
C ARG A 146 10.33 -25.30 3.79
N PHE A 147 9.98 -24.07 3.39
CA PHE A 147 10.53 -22.86 4.02
C PHE A 147 9.81 -22.46 5.31
N LEU A 148 8.53 -22.77 5.46
CA LEU A 148 7.82 -22.53 6.73
C LEU A 148 8.18 -23.56 7.81
N ALA A 149 8.81 -24.69 7.45
CA ALA A 149 9.23 -25.77 8.36
C ALA A 149 8.12 -26.26 9.33
N ARG A 150 6.85 -26.13 8.92
CA ARG A 150 5.67 -26.61 9.65
C ARG A 150 4.62 -27.13 8.66
N PRO A 151 3.73 -28.06 9.08
CA PRO A 151 2.58 -28.43 8.28
C PRO A 151 1.71 -27.20 8.01
N VAL A 152 1.25 -27.03 6.78
CA VAL A 152 0.37 -25.94 6.37
C VAL A 152 -0.80 -26.49 5.56
N ASP A 153 -1.99 -25.90 5.78
CA ASP A 153 -3.15 -26.13 4.94
C ASP A 153 -3.01 -25.29 3.67
N VAL A 154 -2.62 -25.93 2.57
CA VAL A 154 -2.37 -25.28 1.29
C VAL A 154 -3.20 -25.89 0.18
N THR A 155 -3.97 -25.07 -0.53
CA THR A 155 -4.67 -25.42 -1.75
C THR A 155 -3.93 -24.86 -2.96
N VAL A 156 -3.92 -25.61 -4.07
CA VAL A 156 -3.28 -25.18 -5.32
C VAL A 156 -4.33 -24.76 -6.32
N HIS A 157 -4.27 -23.48 -6.76
CA HIS A 157 -5.10 -22.94 -7.81
C HIS A 157 -4.20 -22.31 -8.86
N TYR A 158 -4.08 -22.97 -10.01
CA TYR A 158 -3.25 -22.50 -11.11
C TYR A 158 -3.78 -21.20 -11.71
N ASN A 159 -2.87 -20.31 -12.10
CA ASN A 159 -3.22 -19.11 -12.85
C ASN A 159 -3.92 -19.49 -14.17
N GLY A 160 -4.82 -18.62 -14.59
CA GLY A 160 -5.49 -18.74 -15.86
C GLY A 160 -4.77 -18.03 -17.01
N ASN A 161 -5.42 -18.04 -18.15
CA ASN A 161 -5.00 -17.34 -19.35
C ASN A 161 -6.22 -16.85 -20.13
N ASP A 162 -6.11 -15.65 -20.67
CA ASP A 162 -7.08 -14.98 -21.56
C ASP A 162 -6.45 -14.60 -22.91
N MET A 163 -5.17 -14.93 -23.10
CA MET A 163 -4.50 -14.79 -24.39
C MET A 163 -5.00 -15.83 -25.39
N GLY A 164 -4.90 -15.52 -26.67
CA GLY A 164 -5.34 -16.40 -27.75
C GLY A 164 -4.68 -16.05 -29.08
N PRO A 165 -4.97 -16.82 -30.13
CA PRO A 165 -4.41 -16.61 -31.45
C PRO A 165 -4.82 -15.26 -32.02
N VAL A 166 -3.99 -14.71 -32.87
CA VAL A 166 -4.20 -13.50 -33.66
C VAL A 166 -4.08 -13.84 -35.15
N THR A 167 -4.61 -13.00 -36.03
CA THR A 167 -4.56 -13.19 -37.47
C THR A 167 -3.18 -12.89 -38.04
N ALA A 168 -2.91 -13.43 -39.25
CA ALA A 168 -1.66 -13.15 -39.96
C ALA A 168 -1.49 -11.67 -40.29
N ASP A 169 -2.59 -10.96 -40.56
CA ASP A 169 -2.58 -9.52 -40.83
C ASP A 169 -2.20 -8.69 -39.60
N GLU A 170 -2.70 -9.07 -38.41
CA GLU A 170 -2.33 -8.44 -37.14
C GLU A 170 -0.82 -8.63 -36.83
N ILE A 171 -0.29 -9.83 -37.06
CA ILE A 171 1.14 -10.13 -36.93
C ILE A 171 1.96 -9.28 -37.92
N ALA A 172 1.53 -9.17 -39.18
CA ALA A 172 2.21 -8.37 -40.19
C ALA A 172 2.18 -6.88 -39.83
N ASP A 173 1.06 -6.38 -39.33
CA ASP A 173 0.93 -5.00 -38.85
C ASP A 173 1.84 -4.70 -37.66
N PHE A 174 1.85 -5.57 -36.66
CA PHE A 174 2.76 -5.49 -35.51
C PHE A 174 4.22 -5.42 -35.96
N ARG A 175 4.64 -6.36 -36.82
CA ARG A 175 6.02 -6.38 -37.36
C ARG A 175 6.38 -5.10 -38.08
N ARG A 176 5.47 -4.55 -38.91
CA ARG A 176 5.66 -3.30 -39.64
C ARG A 176 5.80 -2.11 -38.69
N ARG A 177 4.91 -1.98 -37.70
CA ARG A 177 4.93 -0.89 -36.71
C ARG A 177 6.21 -0.88 -35.87
N HIS A 178 6.71 -2.06 -35.53
CA HIS A 178 7.91 -2.21 -34.71
C HIS A 178 9.20 -2.39 -35.54
N GLY A 179 9.15 -2.32 -36.88
CA GLY A 179 10.32 -2.44 -37.76
C GLY A 179 10.95 -3.83 -37.79
N ILE A 180 10.22 -4.89 -37.41
CA ILE A 180 10.73 -6.26 -37.32
C ILE A 180 10.66 -6.92 -38.71
N ALA A 181 11.75 -6.85 -39.45
CA ALA A 181 11.81 -7.42 -40.82
C ALA A 181 12.17 -8.90 -40.87
N ARG A 182 12.96 -9.39 -39.91
CA ARG A 182 13.54 -10.75 -39.92
C ARG A 182 12.74 -11.69 -39.02
N PRO A 183 12.84 -13.03 -39.22
CA PRO A 183 12.38 -13.99 -38.24
C PRO A 183 13.00 -13.72 -36.89
N TYR A 184 12.26 -13.89 -35.80
CA TYR A 184 12.76 -13.52 -34.48
C TYR A 184 12.49 -14.54 -33.40
N PHE A 185 13.41 -14.59 -32.42
CA PHE A 185 13.20 -15.21 -31.13
C PHE A 185 12.72 -14.15 -30.13
N MET A 186 11.95 -14.58 -29.14
CA MET A 186 11.40 -13.68 -28.14
C MET A 186 11.85 -14.09 -26.75
N THR A 187 12.14 -13.09 -25.88
CA THR A 187 12.25 -13.28 -24.43
C THR A 187 11.37 -12.28 -23.71
N SER A 188 10.79 -12.67 -22.57
CA SER A 188 9.80 -11.88 -21.85
C SER A 188 10.15 -11.72 -20.37
N GLY A 189 9.85 -10.54 -19.81
CA GLY A 189 10.00 -10.20 -18.41
C GLY A 189 11.36 -9.61 -18.05
N SER A 190 11.61 -9.50 -16.73
CA SER A 190 12.91 -9.08 -16.22
C SER A 190 14.02 -10.00 -16.71
N ARG A 191 15.18 -9.43 -17.01
CA ARG A 191 16.39 -10.19 -17.36
C ARG A 191 17.30 -10.44 -16.16
N ALA A 192 16.76 -10.29 -14.93
CA ALA A 192 17.47 -10.52 -13.69
C ALA A 192 18.04 -11.96 -13.58
N ASP A 193 19.03 -12.15 -12.72
CA ASP A 193 19.87 -13.34 -12.62
C ASP A 193 19.13 -14.69 -12.64
N TYR A 194 18.07 -14.82 -11.87
CA TYR A 194 17.29 -16.07 -11.83
C TYR A 194 16.44 -16.32 -13.09
N LYS A 195 16.17 -15.27 -13.88
CA LYS A 195 15.50 -15.41 -15.20
C LYS A 195 16.44 -15.99 -16.26
N ASN A 196 17.74 -15.98 -16.00
CA ASN A 196 18.76 -16.66 -16.80
C ASN A 196 18.76 -16.27 -18.29
N ALA A 197 18.43 -14.99 -18.59
CA ALA A 197 18.38 -14.51 -19.99
C ALA A 197 19.74 -14.63 -20.68
N ALA A 198 20.86 -14.57 -19.93
CA ALA A 198 22.19 -14.74 -20.45
C ALA A 198 22.36 -16.08 -21.19
N LEU A 199 21.78 -17.17 -20.67
CA LEU A 199 21.81 -18.49 -21.34
C LEU A 199 21.24 -18.43 -22.76
N PHE A 200 20.15 -17.69 -22.97
CA PHE A 200 19.62 -17.49 -24.31
C PHE A 200 20.58 -16.72 -25.23
N PHE A 201 21.13 -15.61 -24.74
CA PHE A 201 22.05 -14.80 -25.54
C PHE A 201 23.35 -15.52 -25.85
N ASP A 202 23.92 -16.25 -24.90
CA ASP A 202 25.12 -17.07 -25.09
C ASP A 202 24.90 -18.21 -26.11
N ALA A 203 23.76 -18.89 -26.00
CA ALA A 203 23.39 -19.91 -26.99
C ALA A 203 23.15 -19.29 -28.38
N PHE A 204 22.50 -18.12 -28.45
CA PHE A 204 22.24 -17.41 -29.69
C PHE A 204 23.56 -16.93 -30.35
N ALA A 205 24.57 -16.53 -29.58
CA ALA A 205 25.88 -16.11 -30.09
C ALA A 205 26.55 -17.19 -30.93
N ARG A 206 26.23 -18.48 -30.69
CA ARG A 206 26.78 -19.63 -31.41
C ARG A 206 26.31 -19.75 -32.87
N PHE A 207 25.29 -18.99 -33.28
CA PHE A 207 24.92 -18.87 -34.70
C PHE A 207 26.02 -18.15 -35.54
N GLY A 208 27.00 -17.51 -34.90
CA GLY A 208 28.10 -16.84 -35.59
C GLY A 208 27.61 -15.74 -36.52
N ASP A 209 28.03 -15.75 -37.79
CA ASP A 209 27.65 -14.74 -38.80
C ASP A 209 26.15 -14.81 -39.14
N ALA A 210 25.52 -15.99 -39.01
CA ALA A 210 24.09 -16.20 -39.27
C ALA A 210 23.18 -15.49 -38.25
N ARG A 211 23.72 -14.89 -37.15
CA ARG A 211 22.94 -14.03 -36.25
C ARG A 211 22.24 -12.89 -37.00
N GLY A 212 22.85 -12.39 -38.06
CA GLY A 212 22.29 -11.34 -38.90
C GLY A 212 21.01 -11.73 -39.62
N ASP A 213 20.65 -13.02 -39.73
CA ASP A 213 19.43 -13.50 -40.37
C ASP A 213 18.20 -13.40 -39.43
N TYR A 214 18.42 -13.07 -38.16
CA TYR A 214 17.38 -13.06 -37.12
C TYR A 214 17.24 -11.69 -36.48
N ALA A 215 16.08 -11.49 -35.87
CA ALA A 215 15.85 -10.46 -34.85
C ALA A 215 15.64 -11.10 -33.47
N ILE A 216 15.78 -10.30 -32.43
CA ILE A 216 15.45 -10.66 -31.04
C ILE A 216 14.45 -9.63 -30.53
N VAL A 217 13.30 -10.10 -30.04
CA VAL A 217 12.30 -9.24 -29.39
C VAL A 217 12.35 -9.47 -27.88
N CYS A 218 12.69 -8.42 -27.14
CA CYS A 218 12.72 -8.43 -25.67
C CYS A 218 11.56 -7.57 -25.15
N THR A 219 10.63 -8.16 -24.41
CA THR A 219 9.55 -7.42 -23.76
C THR A 219 9.76 -7.36 -22.26
N GLY A 220 9.54 -6.18 -21.64
CA GLY A 220 9.81 -5.96 -20.23
C GLY A 220 11.31 -5.87 -19.89
N GLY A 221 11.64 -5.72 -18.61
CA GLY A 221 13.00 -5.86 -18.07
C GLY A 221 13.99 -4.73 -18.37
N GLY A 222 13.57 -3.59 -18.90
CA GLY A 222 14.44 -2.43 -19.16
C GLY A 222 15.41 -2.63 -20.33
N THR A 223 16.52 -1.91 -20.30
CA THR A 223 17.56 -1.94 -21.35
C THR A 223 18.34 -3.26 -21.34
N LEU A 224 18.89 -3.60 -22.50
CA LEU A 224 19.81 -4.73 -22.63
C LEU A 224 21.18 -4.35 -22.07
N ASP A 225 21.82 -5.24 -21.32
CA ASP A 225 23.20 -5.06 -20.87
C ASP A 225 24.21 -5.25 -22.02
N ASP A 226 25.44 -4.81 -21.80
CA ASP A 226 26.49 -4.85 -22.82
C ASP A 226 26.86 -6.29 -23.23
N ALA A 227 26.84 -7.23 -22.30
CA ALA A 227 27.16 -8.64 -22.58
C ALA A 227 26.10 -9.27 -23.51
N SER A 228 24.81 -9.10 -23.16
CA SER A 228 23.70 -9.56 -24.01
C SER A 228 23.70 -8.89 -25.39
N ARG A 229 24.03 -7.59 -25.45
CA ARG A 229 24.17 -6.86 -26.71
C ARG A 229 25.31 -7.39 -27.58
N ALA A 230 26.46 -7.66 -26.98
CA ALA A 230 27.61 -8.25 -27.67
C ALA A 230 27.28 -9.67 -28.17
N ALA A 231 26.59 -10.48 -27.40
CA ALA A 231 26.17 -11.83 -27.76
C ALA A 231 25.13 -11.82 -28.91
N ALA A 232 24.22 -10.85 -28.94
CA ALA A 232 23.28 -10.67 -30.06
C ALA A 232 24.02 -10.34 -31.39
N GLY A 233 25.15 -9.64 -31.33
CA GLY A 233 26.00 -9.38 -32.50
C GLY A 233 25.30 -8.60 -33.61
N ALA A 234 25.19 -9.19 -34.80
CA ALA A 234 24.55 -8.59 -35.99
C ALA A 234 23.02 -8.76 -36.01
N ALA A 235 22.40 -9.40 -34.99
CA ALA A 235 20.98 -9.51 -34.90
C ALA A 235 20.31 -8.15 -34.67
N ASP A 236 19.13 -7.97 -35.22
CA ASP A 236 18.29 -6.79 -34.95
C ASP A 236 17.55 -6.96 -33.62
N VAL A 237 17.87 -6.12 -32.62
CA VAL A 237 17.33 -6.28 -31.27
C VAL A 237 16.30 -5.20 -30.95
N HIS A 238 15.07 -5.61 -30.71
CA HIS A 238 13.94 -4.76 -30.34
C HIS A 238 13.62 -4.94 -28.87
N VAL A 239 13.79 -3.88 -28.07
CA VAL A 239 13.39 -3.85 -26.65
C VAL A 239 12.17 -2.96 -26.54
N ALA A 240 11.01 -3.53 -26.15
CA ALA A 240 9.77 -2.81 -26.12
C ALA A 240 8.91 -3.15 -24.88
N ILE A 241 8.14 -2.17 -24.44
CA ILE A 241 6.99 -2.38 -23.56
C ILE A 241 5.78 -2.49 -24.46
N LEU A 242 5.17 -3.66 -24.50
CA LEU A 242 4.05 -3.96 -25.38
C LEU A 242 2.74 -3.93 -24.59
N ASP A 243 1.69 -3.42 -25.20
CA ASP A 243 0.33 -3.63 -24.69
C ASP A 243 -0.10 -5.10 -24.91
N GLU A 244 -1.29 -5.47 -24.46
CA GLU A 244 -1.75 -6.85 -24.52
C GLU A 244 -1.93 -7.35 -25.96
N HIS A 245 -2.43 -6.50 -26.85
CA HIS A 245 -2.62 -6.86 -28.25
C HIS A 245 -1.28 -7.06 -28.96
N ASP A 246 -0.35 -6.13 -28.81
CA ASP A 246 0.98 -6.23 -29.39
C ASP A 246 1.78 -7.40 -28.80
N LEU A 247 1.58 -7.71 -27.50
CA LEU A 247 2.21 -8.88 -26.87
C LEU A 247 1.71 -10.20 -27.48
N ARG A 248 0.41 -10.33 -27.77
CA ARG A 248 -0.15 -11.48 -28.48
C ARG A 248 0.48 -11.62 -29.87
N CYS A 249 0.56 -10.51 -30.62
CA CYS A 249 1.18 -10.49 -31.94
C CYS A 249 2.67 -10.85 -31.89
N ALA A 250 3.38 -10.36 -30.85
CA ALA A 250 4.79 -10.67 -30.64
C ALA A 250 5.02 -12.16 -30.35
N TYR A 251 4.18 -12.79 -29.53
CA TYR A 251 4.23 -14.25 -29.32
C TYR A 251 3.92 -14.99 -30.63
N ALA A 252 2.79 -14.71 -31.25
CA ALA A 252 2.33 -15.45 -32.42
C ALA A 252 3.29 -15.37 -33.63
N GLY A 253 3.98 -14.22 -33.80
CA GLY A 253 4.96 -14.01 -34.87
C GLY A 253 6.36 -14.55 -34.58
N ALA A 254 6.65 -15.02 -33.36
CA ALA A 254 7.98 -15.48 -32.99
C ALA A 254 8.30 -16.88 -33.49
N LEU A 255 9.56 -17.16 -33.73
CA LEU A 255 10.08 -18.51 -33.93
C LEU A 255 9.90 -19.36 -32.67
N ALA A 256 10.20 -18.80 -31.53
CA ALA A 256 9.92 -19.34 -30.21
C ALA A 256 10.03 -18.25 -29.14
N LEU A 257 9.29 -18.42 -28.03
CA LEU A 257 9.63 -17.82 -26.76
C LEU A 257 10.79 -18.62 -26.14
N VAL A 258 11.86 -17.94 -25.72
CA VAL A 258 12.97 -18.54 -24.97
C VAL A 258 12.91 -18.00 -23.54
N TYR A 259 12.61 -18.91 -22.58
CA TYR A 259 12.34 -18.56 -21.20
C TYR A 259 13.06 -19.50 -20.23
N PRO A 260 14.40 -19.41 -20.12
CA PRO A 260 15.23 -20.41 -19.44
C PRO A 260 15.40 -20.14 -17.94
N SER A 261 14.35 -19.68 -17.27
CA SER A 261 14.39 -19.28 -15.86
C SER A 261 14.86 -20.40 -14.94
N ARG A 262 15.64 -20.06 -13.93
CA ARG A 262 16.10 -20.98 -12.87
C ARG A 262 15.05 -21.17 -11.78
N TYR A 263 14.11 -20.27 -11.67
CA TYR A 263 12.99 -20.36 -10.74
C TYR A 263 11.79 -19.52 -11.20
N GLU A 264 10.58 -20.09 -11.07
CA GLU A 264 9.30 -19.40 -11.30
C GLU A 264 8.25 -19.87 -10.29
N GLY A 265 7.39 -18.95 -9.86
CA GLY A 265 6.21 -19.34 -9.10
C GLY A 265 5.14 -20.02 -9.97
N PHE A 266 5.05 -19.61 -11.26
CA PHE A 266 4.14 -20.23 -12.23
C PHE A 266 4.72 -20.29 -13.65
N GLY A 267 5.05 -19.14 -14.26
CA GLY A 267 5.52 -19.06 -15.63
C GLY A 267 4.42 -18.60 -16.60
N LEU A 268 3.72 -17.51 -16.26
CA LEU A 268 2.69 -16.90 -17.13
C LEU A 268 3.16 -16.71 -18.58
N PRO A 269 4.40 -16.24 -18.88
CA PRO A 269 4.86 -16.09 -20.25
C PRO A 269 4.87 -17.40 -21.06
N VAL A 270 5.15 -18.54 -20.42
CA VAL A 270 5.10 -19.85 -21.08
C VAL A 270 3.67 -20.20 -21.46
N LEU A 271 2.73 -19.98 -20.56
CA LEU A 271 1.31 -20.22 -20.80
C LEU A 271 0.75 -19.29 -21.89
N GLU A 272 1.08 -18.01 -21.81
CA GLU A 272 0.69 -16.98 -22.77
C GLU A 272 1.19 -17.29 -24.18
N ALA A 273 2.46 -17.65 -24.30
CA ALA A 273 3.05 -18.04 -25.59
C ALA A 273 2.35 -19.25 -26.20
N MET A 274 2.12 -20.31 -25.42
CA MET A 274 1.40 -21.49 -25.90
C MET A 274 -0.03 -21.16 -26.38
N ALA A 275 -0.71 -20.26 -25.65
CA ALA A 275 -2.06 -19.83 -26.04
C ALA A 275 -2.07 -18.99 -27.31
N CYS A 276 -0.99 -18.23 -27.57
CA CYS A 276 -0.78 -17.47 -28.81
C CYS A 276 -0.13 -18.30 -29.94
N GLU A 277 -0.10 -19.63 -29.83
CA GLU A 277 0.46 -20.54 -30.84
C GLU A 277 1.98 -20.36 -31.07
N CYS A 278 2.68 -19.85 -30.08
CA CYS A 278 4.13 -19.69 -30.08
C CYS A 278 4.81 -20.93 -29.51
N PRO A 279 5.74 -21.57 -30.23
CA PRO A 279 6.61 -22.56 -29.63
C PRO A 279 7.40 -22.02 -28.45
N VAL A 280 7.65 -22.86 -27.46
CA VAL A 280 8.35 -22.43 -26.23
C VAL A 280 9.58 -23.31 -25.98
N ILE A 281 10.68 -22.65 -25.66
CA ILE A 281 11.89 -23.25 -25.08
C ILE A 281 12.00 -22.72 -23.65
N THR A 282 11.98 -23.61 -22.66
CA THR A 282 12.05 -23.22 -21.25
C THR A 282 12.92 -24.20 -20.45
N SER A 283 13.08 -24.02 -19.15
CA SER A 283 13.86 -24.94 -18.30
C SER A 283 12.96 -25.96 -17.60
N THR A 284 13.59 -26.98 -17.01
CA THR A 284 12.91 -27.94 -16.13
C THR A 284 12.74 -27.45 -14.69
N ALA A 285 12.99 -26.15 -14.41
CA ALA A 285 13.00 -25.61 -13.07
C ALA A 285 11.60 -25.31 -12.51
N SER A 286 11.44 -25.54 -11.23
CA SER A 286 10.29 -25.14 -10.40
C SER A 286 8.92 -25.50 -11.00
N SER A 287 8.06 -24.51 -11.28
CA SER A 287 6.71 -24.70 -11.81
C SER A 287 6.64 -24.85 -13.35
N LEU A 288 7.73 -24.62 -14.07
CA LEU A 288 7.72 -24.61 -15.54
C LEU A 288 7.27 -25.95 -16.15
N PRO A 289 7.65 -27.14 -15.62
CA PRO A 289 7.12 -28.41 -16.09
C PRO A 289 5.63 -28.60 -15.84
N GLU A 290 5.07 -28.00 -14.79
CA GLU A 290 3.63 -28.05 -14.51
C GLU A 290 2.83 -27.28 -15.57
N VAL A 291 3.36 -26.15 -16.02
CA VAL A 291 2.73 -25.29 -17.02
C VAL A 291 2.98 -25.80 -18.43
N GLY A 292 4.22 -26.12 -18.76
CA GLY A 292 4.61 -26.53 -20.12
C GLY A 292 4.16 -27.94 -20.48
N GLY A 293 4.12 -28.87 -19.51
CA GLY A 293 3.79 -30.27 -19.76
C GLY A 293 4.72 -30.90 -20.81
N ASP A 294 4.14 -31.53 -21.81
CA ASP A 294 4.85 -32.08 -22.98
C ASP A 294 4.81 -31.15 -24.22
N ALA A 295 4.32 -29.95 -24.05
CA ALA A 295 4.05 -28.99 -25.12
C ALA A 295 5.19 -28.00 -25.38
N VAL A 296 6.31 -28.14 -24.70
CA VAL A 296 7.46 -27.23 -24.79
C VAL A 296 8.76 -28.01 -24.94
N LEU A 297 9.84 -27.34 -25.34
CA LEU A 297 11.19 -27.88 -25.31
C LEU A 297 11.88 -27.49 -24.03
N TYR A 298 12.47 -28.45 -23.33
CA TYR A 298 13.10 -28.22 -22.05
C TYR A 298 14.62 -28.18 -22.12
N ILE A 299 15.22 -27.23 -21.41
CA ILE A 299 16.64 -27.15 -21.09
C ILE A 299 16.80 -27.73 -19.67
N GLU A 300 17.58 -28.74 -19.48
CA GLU A 300 18.01 -29.20 -18.18
C GLU A 300 19.17 -28.30 -17.72
N LEU A 301 18.95 -27.61 -16.61
CA LEU A 301 19.94 -26.67 -16.07
C LEU A 301 21.14 -27.42 -15.47
N GLY A 302 22.35 -27.01 -15.85
CA GLY A 302 23.61 -27.62 -15.42
C GLY A 302 24.72 -27.44 -16.47
N ASP A 303 25.73 -28.27 -16.40
CA ASP A 303 26.97 -28.11 -17.20
C ASP A 303 26.75 -28.11 -18.73
N THR A 304 25.67 -28.71 -19.20
CA THR A 304 25.35 -28.80 -20.65
C THR A 304 24.24 -27.85 -21.08
N GLU A 305 23.77 -26.95 -20.22
CA GLU A 305 22.61 -26.08 -20.52
C GLU A 305 22.81 -25.20 -21.75
N GLN A 306 24.03 -24.75 -22.03
CA GLN A 306 24.35 -23.94 -23.20
C GLN A 306 24.29 -24.75 -24.50
N ASP A 307 24.79 -26.00 -24.50
CA ASP A 307 24.73 -26.90 -25.64
C ASP A 307 23.29 -27.25 -25.98
N GLN A 308 22.51 -27.62 -24.97
CA GLN A 308 21.10 -27.91 -25.11
C GLN A 308 20.32 -26.69 -25.64
N ALA A 309 20.54 -25.50 -25.06
CA ALA A 309 19.89 -24.28 -25.50
C ALA A 309 20.13 -24.01 -26.99
N PHE A 310 21.38 -24.12 -27.46
CA PHE A 310 21.71 -23.93 -28.87
C PHE A 310 21.08 -24.98 -29.78
N GLU A 311 21.12 -26.26 -29.39
CA GLU A 311 20.45 -27.34 -30.14
C GLU A 311 18.94 -27.08 -30.25
N LEU A 312 18.30 -26.64 -29.18
CA LEU A 312 16.87 -26.37 -29.18
C LEU A 312 16.51 -25.12 -30.01
N LEU A 313 17.35 -24.08 -30.05
CA LEU A 313 17.18 -22.96 -30.97
C LEU A 313 17.24 -23.38 -32.46
N GLN A 314 18.07 -24.34 -32.80
CA GLN A 314 18.09 -24.92 -34.15
C GLN A 314 16.90 -25.83 -34.42
N ARG A 315 16.57 -26.68 -33.45
CA ARG A 315 15.48 -27.68 -33.57
C ARG A 315 14.11 -27.04 -33.74
N VAL A 316 13.82 -25.96 -33.00
CA VAL A 316 12.52 -25.28 -33.01
C VAL A 316 12.22 -24.61 -34.35
N GLN A 317 13.19 -24.41 -35.20
CA GLN A 317 13.01 -23.83 -36.54
C GLN A 317 12.48 -24.81 -37.57
N ARG A 318 12.51 -26.11 -37.29
CA ARG A 318 11.98 -27.15 -38.20
C ARG A 318 10.46 -27.05 -38.23
N PRO A 319 9.84 -26.94 -39.44
CA PRO A 319 8.39 -26.77 -39.55
C PRO A 319 7.56 -27.83 -38.84
N GLU A 320 7.98 -29.09 -38.91
CA GLU A 320 7.31 -30.23 -38.27
C GLU A 320 7.36 -30.13 -36.73
N VAL A 321 8.48 -29.67 -36.16
CA VAL A 321 8.63 -29.48 -34.72
C VAL A 321 7.75 -28.33 -34.26
N ARG A 322 7.74 -27.22 -34.99
CA ARG A 322 6.88 -26.08 -34.70
C ARG A 322 5.40 -26.45 -34.70
N ALA A 323 4.94 -27.15 -35.77
CA ALA A 323 3.55 -27.56 -35.89
C ALA A 323 3.10 -28.48 -34.75
N ASP A 324 3.95 -29.42 -34.34
CA ASP A 324 3.70 -30.30 -33.21
C ASP A 324 3.64 -29.54 -31.87
N LEU A 325 4.61 -28.64 -31.60
CA LEU A 325 4.62 -27.81 -30.39
C LEU A 325 3.40 -26.89 -30.33
N VAL A 326 3.01 -26.27 -31.43
CA VAL A 326 1.79 -25.43 -31.49
C VAL A 326 0.54 -26.24 -31.17
N ALA A 327 0.38 -27.43 -31.78
CA ALA A 327 -0.77 -28.29 -31.53
C ALA A 327 -0.88 -28.71 -30.04
N ARG A 328 0.23 -29.17 -29.47
CA ARG A 328 0.28 -29.54 -28.04
C ARG A 328 0.15 -28.33 -27.13
N GLY A 329 0.75 -27.18 -27.48
CA GLY A 329 0.67 -25.92 -26.72
C GLY A 329 -0.77 -25.44 -26.59
N ARG A 330 -1.54 -25.45 -27.66
CA ARG A 330 -2.98 -25.13 -27.65
C ARG A 330 -3.77 -26.05 -26.73
N ALA A 331 -3.50 -27.35 -26.77
CA ALA A 331 -4.16 -28.31 -25.89
C ALA A 331 -3.79 -28.11 -24.41
N GLN A 332 -2.51 -27.84 -24.14
CA GLN A 332 -2.01 -27.58 -22.79
C GLN A 332 -2.56 -26.28 -22.21
N ALA A 333 -2.55 -25.20 -22.98
CA ALA A 333 -3.02 -23.88 -22.53
C ALA A 333 -4.50 -23.88 -22.09
N ARG A 334 -5.35 -24.68 -22.76
CA ARG A 334 -6.77 -24.82 -22.42
C ARG A 334 -7.04 -25.44 -21.04
N LYS A 335 -6.05 -26.06 -20.40
CA LYS A 335 -6.18 -26.61 -19.04
C LYS A 335 -6.14 -25.52 -17.96
N PHE A 336 -5.74 -24.31 -18.32
CA PHE A 336 -5.54 -23.18 -17.40
C PHE A 336 -6.57 -22.09 -17.67
N SER A 337 -7.43 -21.81 -16.71
CA SER A 337 -8.56 -20.90 -16.85
C SER A 337 -8.66 -19.97 -15.64
N TRP A 338 -8.75 -18.68 -15.90
CA TRP A 338 -9.04 -17.71 -14.83
C TRP A 338 -10.34 -18.02 -14.09
N LYS A 339 -11.36 -18.52 -14.81
CA LYS A 339 -12.61 -18.92 -14.17
C LYS A 339 -12.41 -20.06 -13.17
N THR A 340 -11.64 -21.09 -13.55
CA THR A 340 -11.34 -22.22 -12.65
C THR A 340 -10.56 -21.75 -11.42
N MET A 341 -9.60 -20.84 -11.60
CA MET A 341 -8.88 -20.24 -10.50
C MET A 341 -9.80 -19.42 -9.61
N ALA A 342 -10.63 -18.55 -10.19
CA ALA A 342 -11.54 -17.70 -9.45
C ALA A 342 -12.55 -18.50 -8.62
N ASP A 343 -13.14 -19.55 -9.19
CA ASP A 343 -14.07 -20.44 -8.50
C ASP A 343 -13.38 -21.15 -7.33
N GLY A 344 -12.16 -21.66 -7.54
CA GLY A 344 -11.39 -22.36 -6.50
C GLY A 344 -10.92 -21.44 -5.37
N VAL A 345 -10.40 -20.26 -5.72
CA VAL A 345 -9.99 -19.25 -4.74
C VAL A 345 -11.20 -18.77 -3.93
N ALA A 346 -12.34 -18.48 -4.60
CA ALA A 346 -13.56 -18.08 -3.91
C ALA A 346 -14.03 -19.15 -2.93
N ALA A 347 -14.04 -20.43 -3.33
CA ALA A 347 -14.41 -21.55 -2.45
C ALA A 347 -13.47 -21.66 -1.23
N THR A 348 -12.17 -21.49 -1.43
CA THR A 348 -11.18 -21.50 -0.33
C THR A 348 -11.42 -20.33 0.64
N LEU A 349 -11.66 -19.12 0.12
CA LEU A 349 -11.92 -17.94 0.96
C LEU A 349 -13.26 -18.03 1.68
N GLN A 350 -14.31 -18.53 1.02
CA GLN A 350 -15.61 -18.76 1.65
C GLN A 350 -15.49 -19.77 2.80
N SER A 351 -14.87 -20.92 2.55
CA SER A 351 -14.65 -21.95 3.57
C SER A 351 -13.83 -21.43 4.75
N ALA A 352 -12.81 -20.59 4.50
CA ALA A 352 -12.04 -19.96 5.56
C ALA A 352 -12.88 -18.94 6.35
N ALA A 353 -13.63 -18.08 5.67
CA ALA A 353 -14.49 -17.09 6.32
C ALA A 353 -15.61 -17.73 7.15
N ASP A 354 -16.22 -18.81 6.65
CA ASP A 354 -17.32 -19.51 7.32
C ASP A 354 -16.85 -20.35 8.53
N ALA A 355 -15.55 -20.66 8.64
CA ALA A 355 -14.95 -21.30 9.80
C ALA A 355 -14.81 -20.36 11.00
N HIS A 356 -14.90 -19.05 10.78
CA HIS A 356 -14.82 -18.03 11.83
C HIS A 356 -16.21 -17.42 12.06
N PRO A 357 -16.67 -17.33 13.33
CA PRO A 357 -17.91 -16.62 13.63
C PRO A 357 -17.75 -15.17 13.13
N ALA A 358 -18.74 -14.71 12.38
CA ALA A 358 -18.75 -13.32 11.91
C ALA A 358 -18.56 -12.41 13.13
N PRO A 359 -17.53 -11.51 13.13
CA PRO A 359 -17.47 -10.49 14.16
C PRO A 359 -18.78 -9.71 14.08
N ALA A 360 -19.43 -9.51 15.21
CA ALA A 360 -20.68 -8.73 15.24
C ALA A 360 -20.40 -7.38 14.56
N PRO A 361 -21.21 -6.94 13.57
CA PRO A 361 -21.03 -5.65 12.95
C PRO A 361 -20.99 -4.58 14.05
N ARG A 362 -20.02 -3.69 13.97
CA ARG A 362 -19.90 -2.57 14.91
C ARG A 362 -21.16 -1.70 14.83
N VAL A 363 -22.19 -2.07 15.57
CA VAL A 363 -23.35 -1.22 15.82
C VAL A 363 -23.07 -0.46 17.11
N THR A 364 -22.95 0.86 16.97
CA THR A 364 -22.84 1.92 17.97
C THR A 364 -23.65 1.72 19.26
N PRO A 365 -23.24 2.25 20.42
CA PRO A 365 -21.97 2.77 20.91
C PRO A 365 -21.26 1.79 21.83
N ALA A 366 -19.96 1.87 21.88
CA ALA A 366 -19.11 0.92 22.58
C ALA A 366 -19.41 0.80 24.07
N PRO A 367 -19.92 -0.36 24.56
CA PRO A 367 -19.65 -0.73 25.92
C PRO A 367 -18.17 -1.06 26.06
N VAL A 368 -17.63 -0.83 27.26
CA VAL A 368 -16.28 -1.18 27.69
C VAL A 368 -15.84 -2.51 27.10
N ARG A 369 -14.88 -2.51 26.17
CA ARG A 369 -14.32 -3.75 25.62
C ARG A 369 -13.30 -4.31 26.60
N ALA A 370 -13.34 -5.60 26.82
CA ALA A 370 -12.26 -6.30 27.51
C ALA A 370 -10.96 -6.08 26.69
N GLY A 371 -10.01 -5.34 27.29
CA GLY A 371 -8.74 -5.01 26.65
C GLY A 371 -8.51 -3.52 26.35
N ASP A 372 -9.53 -2.65 26.44
CA ASP A 372 -9.34 -1.21 26.33
C ASP A 372 -8.28 -0.72 27.32
N GLN A 373 -7.41 0.16 26.84
CA GLN A 373 -6.36 0.76 27.66
C GLN A 373 -6.92 2.02 28.36
N LEU A 374 -6.58 2.21 29.62
CA LEU A 374 -6.86 3.44 30.34
C LEU A 374 -5.59 4.26 30.45
N LEU A 375 -5.50 5.34 29.68
CA LEU A 375 -4.39 6.27 29.71
C LEU A 375 -4.63 7.30 30.83
N PRO A 376 -3.77 7.39 31.86
CA PRO A 376 -3.86 8.42 32.86
C PRO A 376 -3.47 9.79 32.26
N ILE A 377 -4.28 10.83 32.51
CA ILE A 377 -4.06 12.21 32.12
C ILE A 377 -4.37 13.08 33.35
N GLY A 378 -3.36 13.50 34.06
CA GLY A 378 -3.54 14.17 35.34
C GLY A 378 -4.34 13.32 36.33
N ALA A 379 -5.41 13.89 36.90
CA ALA A 379 -6.35 13.18 37.77
C ALA A 379 -7.38 12.30 37.01
N LEU A 380 -7.50 12.51 35.71
CA LEU A 380 -8.48 11.86 34.86
C LEU A 380 -7.90 10.67 34.09
N ARG A 381 -8.76 9.93 33.41
CA ARG A 381 -8.37 8.81 32.56
C ARG A 381 -9.06 8.89 31.22
N CYS A 382 -8.29 8.71 30.16
CA CYS A 382 -8.82 8.59 28.79
C CYS A 382 -8.82 7.12 28.37
N ARG A 383 -9.95 6.63 27.93
CA ARG A 383 -10.10 5.28 27.39
C ARG A 383 -9.66 5.26 25.94
N LEU A 384 -8.80 4.32 25.60
CA LEU A 384 -8.27 4.09 24.28
C LEU A 384 -8.56 2.65 23.86
N PRO A 385 -8.76 2.36 22.56
CA PRO A 385 -8.86 0.99 22.10
C PRO A 385 -7.56 0.22 22.39
N ALA A 386 -7.66 -1.09 22.54
CA ALA A 386 -6.52 -1.98 22.79
C ALA A 386 -5.41 -1.84 21.73
N SER A 387 -5.79 -1.51 20.50
CA SER A 387 -4.89 -1.28 19.36
C SER A 387 -4.17 0.08 19.38
N SER A 388 -4.47 0.96 20.32
CA SER A 388 -3.83 2.29 20.39
C SER A 388 -2.38 2.21 20.87
N SER A 389 -1.46 2.74 20.06
CA SER A 389 -0.04 2.87 20.41
C SER A 389 0.25 4.01 21.37
N LEU A 390 -0.72 4.90 21.59
CA LEU A 390 -0.51 6.16 22.32
C LEU A 390 0.02 5.94 23.74
N ALA A 391 -0.50 4.93 24.44
CA ALA A 391 -0.01 4.58 25.77
C ALA A 391 1.45 4.09 25.78
N GLY A 392 1.88 3.40 24.71
CA GLY A 392 3.27 3.01 24.47
C GLY A 392 4.15 4.21 24.20
N LEU A 393 3.76 5.04 23.24
CA LEU A 393 4.49 6.27 22.88
C LEU A 393 4.68 7.22 24.06
N LYS A 394 3.66 7.40 24.89
CA LYS A 394 3.79 8.23 26.12
C LYS A 394 4.71 7.63 27.19
N ARG A 395 4.88 6.31 27.22
CA ARG A 395 5.87 5.67 28.12
C ARG A 395 7.29 5.84 27.60
N GLU A 396 7.49 5.75 26.28
CA GLU A 396 8.81 5.86 25.65
C GLU A 396 9.26 7.32 25.53
N HIS A 397 8.31 8.23 25.24
CA HIS A 397 8.55 9.65 25.03
C HIS A 397 7.71 10.47 26.02
N ARG A 398 8.33 10.89 27.13
CA ARG A 398 7.64 11.56 28.23
C ARG A 398 6.87 12.82 27.81
N MET A 399 7.35 13.54 26.80
CA MET A 399 6.78 14.80 26.34
C MET A 399 5.69 14.59 25.28
N TYR A 400 5.58 13.38 24.71
CA TYR A 400 4.64 13.08 23.62
C TYR A 400 3.19 13.35 24.02
N ASP A 401 2.49 14.14 23.20
CA ASP A 401 1.06 14.48 23.33
C ASP A 401 0.68 14.98 24.76
N ARG A 402 1.59 15.69 25.41
CA ARG A 402 1.40 16.26 26.75
C ARG A 402 1.03 17.74 26.72
N PHE A 403 1.28 18.43 25.61
CA PHE A 403 1.21 19.88 25.54
C PHE A 403 -0.21 20.43 25.76
N ALA A 404 -1.26 19.67 25.42
CA ALA A 404 -2.65 20.07 25.69
C ALA A 404 -2.93 20.35 27.17
N SER A 405 -2.34 19.57 28.09
CA SER A 405 -2.46 19.85 29.54
C SER A 405 -1.80 21.18 29.93
N SER A 406 -0.63 21.50 29.37
CA SER A 406 0.07 22.76 29.61
C SER A 406 -0.68 23.96 29.05
N LEU A 407 -1.33 23.79 27.87
CA LEU A 407 -2.22 24.81 27.29
C LEU A 407 -3.45 25.05 28.17
N GLY A 408 -4.10 23.97 28.64
CA GLY A 408 -5.24 24.09 29.54
C GLY A 408 -4.90 24.87 30.82
N ALA A 409 -3.70 24.62 31.39
CA ALA A 409 -3.26 25.26 32.63
C ALA A 409 -3.00 26.81 32.53
N VAL A 410 -2.93 27.34 31.31
CA VAL A 410 -2.77 28.78 31.07
C VAL A 410 -4.04 29.48 30.61
N LEU A 411 -5.13 28.72 30.40
CA LEU A 411 -6.45 29.26 30.12
C LEU A 411 -7.19 29.67 31.41
N GLU A 412 -8.10 30.61 31.27
CA GLU A 412 -8.88 31.14 32.39
C GLU A 412 -10.28 30.55 32.46
N GLN A 413 -10.93 30.75 33.60
CA GLN A 413 -12.33 30.35 33.76
C GLN A 413 -13.21 31.11 32.77
N GLY A 414 -14.02 30.35 32.01
CA GLY A 414 -14.91 30.89 30.97
C GLY A 414 -14.29 30.97 29.58
N ASP A 415 -12.98 30.68 29.45
CA ASP A 415 -12.38 30.55 28.10
C ASP A 415 -12.98 29.35 27.35
N GLY A 416 -13.12 29.53 26.03
CA GLY A 416 -13.53 28.48 25.10
C GLY A 416 -12.33 27.81 24.40
N ALA A 417 -12.38 26.51 24.23
CA ALA A 417 -11.41 25.79 23.42
C ALA A 417 -12.09 24.88 22.40
N VAL A 418 -11.54 24.86 21.18
CA VAL A 418 -11.99 24.04 20.07
C VAL A 418 -10.95 22.98 19.76
N ILE A 419 -11.36 21.72 19.62
CA ILE A 419 -10.50 20.60 19.26
C ILE A 419 -11.00 20.05 17.92
N ALA A 420 -10.30 20.41 16.86
CA ALA A 420 -10.58 19.98 15.50
C ALA A 420 -9.84 18.66 15.22
N GLY A 421 -10.60 17.56 15.02
CA GLY A 421 -10.04 16.22 14.91
C GLY A 421 -9.66 15.63 16.28
N ALA A 422 -10.65 15.59 17.17
CA ALA A 422 -10.45 15.22 18.57
C ALA A 422 -10.01 13.76 18.79
N GLY A 423 -10.06 12.92 17.77
CA GLY A 423 -9.64 11.51 17.85
C GLY A 423 -10.40 10.75 18.95
N PHE A 424 -9.67 10.11 19.82
CA PHE A 424 -10.23 9.42 21.00
C PHE A 424 -10.54 10.35 22.17
N GLY A 425 -10.25 11.65 22.05
CA GLY A 425 -10.53 12.65 23.09
C GLY A 425 -9.39 12.91 24.07
N VAL A 426 -8.15 12.55 23.75
CA VAL A 426 -6.99 12.76 24.64
C VAL A 426 -6.78 14.22 24.97
N SER A 427 -6.78 15.12 23.96
CA SER A 427 -6.68 16.56 24.16
C SER A 427 -7.88 17.13 24.91
N LEU A 428 -9.09 16.58 24.68
CA LEU A 428 -10.29 16.98 25.42
C LEU A 428 -10.15 16.70 26.93
N VAL A 429 -9.75 15.47 27.28
CA VAL A 429 -9.52 15.06 28.68
C VAL A 429 -8.40 15.88 29.31
N ALA A 430 -7.32 16.16 28.56
CA ALA A 430 -6.18 16.94 29.04
C ALA A 430 -6.55 18.40 29.36
N LEU A 431 -7.36 19.02 28.51
CA LEU A 431 -7.86 20.38 28.74
C LEU A 431 -8.83 20.44 29.92
N ALA A 432 -9.77 19.49 30.01
CA ALA A 432 -10.74 19.41 31.10
C ALA A 432 -10.09 19.13 32.46
N ASP A 433 -9.01 18.31 32.51
CA ASP A 433 -8.23 18.05 33.73
C ASP A 433 -7.47 19.28 34.17
N ALA A 434 -6.84 19.99 33.23
CA ALA A 434 -6.00 21.16 33.53
C ALA A 434 -6.82 22.39 33.91
N GLN A 435 -8.02 22.59 33.34
CA GLN A 435 -8.92 23.71 33.62
C GLN A 435 -10.39 23.28 33.54
N PRO A 436 -10.99 22.89 34.68
CA PRO A 436 -12.36 22.36 34.73
C PRO A 436 -13.48 23.36 34.40
N ALA A 437 -13.16 24.64 34.24
CA ALA A 437 -14.15 25.69 33.96
C ALA A 437 -14.16 26.13 32.49
N LEU A 438 -13.55 25.35 31.56
CA LEU A 438 -13.53 25.64 30.14
C LEU A 438 -14.87 25.26 29.46
N SER A 439 -15.20 25.99 28.41
CA SER A 439 -16.20 25.58 27.44
C SER A 439 -15.52 24.89 26.25
N LEU A 440 -15.81 23.60 26.04
CA LEU A 440 -15.09 22.76 25.08
C LEU A 440 -15.98 22.34 23.91
N LEU A 441 -15.48 22.51 22.70
CA LEU A 441 -16.08 21.95 21.48
C LEU A 441 -15.09 20.97 20.86
N ALA A 442 -15.47 19.70 20.73
CA ALA A 442 -14.65 18.69 20.12
C ALA A 442 -15.32 18.10 18.86
N VAL A 443 -14.61 18.14 17.76
CA VAL A 443 -15.11 17.70 16.44
C VAL A 443 -14.26 16.52 15.98
N GLU A 444 -14.91 15.41 15.60
CA GLU A 444 -14.26 14.20 15.05
C GLU A 444 -15.11 13.65 13.91
N ARG A 445 -14.49 13.36 12.77
CA ARG A 445 -15.19 12.83 11.59
C ARG A 445 -15.42 11.32 11.64
N ASP A 446 -14.47 10.59 12.20
CA ASP A 446 -14.52 9.13 12.25
C ASP A 446 -15.50 8.66 13.32
N ALA A 447 -16.49 7.87 12.92
CA ALA A 447 -17.57 7.42 13.81
C ALA A 447 -17.07 6.55 14.97
N ALA A 448 -16.04 5.73 14.74
CA ALA A 448 -15.49 4.85 15.76
C ALA A 448 -14.71 5.65 16.81
N ARG A 449 -13.87 6.61 16.37
CA ARG A 449 -13.16 7.53 17.26
C ARG A 449 -14.14 8.44 18.00
N PHE A 450 -15.17 8.93 17.32
CA PHE A 450 -16.21 9.75 17.93
C PHE A 450 -16.96 9.01 19.05
N ALA A 451 -17.16 7.69 18.91
CA ALA A 451 -17.76 6.88 19.98
C ALA A 451 -16.88 6.84 21.25
N TYR A 452 -15.55 6.70 21.10
CA TYR A 452 -14.61 6.82 22.22
C TYR A 452 -14.57 8.25 22.78
N LEU A 453 -14.49 9.27 21.92
CA LEU A 453 -14.56 10.67 22.30
C LEU A 453 -15.78 10.95 23.19
N ARG A 454 -16.97 10.50 22.77
CA ARG A 454 -18.20 10.64 23.54
C ARG A 454 -18.15 9.92 24.89
N SER A 455 -17.61 8.69 24.91
CA SER A 455 -17.41 7.93 26.14
C SER A 455 -16.45 8.65 27.10
N ASN A 456 -15.36 9.20 26.58
CA ASN A 456 -14.35 9.91 27.37
C ASN A 456 -14.81 11.30 27.84
N ALA A 457 -15.74 11.93 27.12
CA ALA A 457 -16.33 13.20 27.52
C ALA A 457 -17.33 13.07 28.68
N THR A 458 -17.87 11.86 28.88
CA THR A 458 -18.90 11.64 29.92
C THR A 458 -18.32 11.82 31.32
N GLY A 459 -18.86 12.77 32.06
CA GLY A 459 -18.45 13.05 33.45
C GLY A 459 -17.16 13.84 33.61
N LEU A 460 -16.61 14.41 32.53
CA LEU A 460 -15.48 15.33 32.63
C LEU A 460 -15.86 16.61 33.38
N PRO A 461 -14.99 17.14 34.23
CA PRO A 461 -15.18 18.43 34.86
C PRO A 461 -14.97 19.56 33.83
N SER A 462 -16.05 20.12 33.31
CA SER A 462 -16.00 21.23 32.35
C SER A 462 -17.26 22.06 32.48
N ALA A 463 -17.20 23.34 32.15
CA ALA A 463 -18.34 24.25 32.18
C ALA A 463 -19.40 23.81 31.13
N SER A 464 -18.94 23.46 29.96
CA SER A 464 -19.77 22.84 28.90
C SER A 464 -18.91 22.00 27.98
N ILE A 465 -19.46 20.88 27.46
CA ILE A 465 -18.80 20.07 26.45
C ILE A 465 -19.80 19.83 25.31
N GLN A 466 -19.44 20.29 24.13
CA GLN A 466 -20.16 20.02 22.91
C GLN A 466 -19.36 19.05 22.04
N LEU A 467 -20.02 18.03 21.52
CA LEU A 467 -19.38 17.03 20.66
C LEU A 467 -20.08 17.03 19.31
N LEU A 468 -19.32 17.15 18.23
CA LEU A 468 -19.85 17.16 16.87
C LEU A 468 -19.13 16.11 16.02
N GLN A 469 -19.91 15.27 15.35
CA GLN A 469 -19.38 14.36 14.34
C GLN A 469 -19.45 15.04 12.97
N ALA A 470 -18.31 15.61 12.52
CA ALA A 470 -18.21 16.34 11.25
C ALA A 470 -16.79 16.26 10.67
N ASP A 471 -16.69 16.43 9.35
CA ASP A 471 -15.41 16.57 8.64
C ASP A 471 -15.12 18.06 8.39
N LEU A 472 -14.08 18.57 9.05
CA LEU A 472 -13.64 19.97 8.94
C LEU A 472 -12.63 20.21 7.80
N GLY A 473 -12.11 19.17 7.18
CA GLY A 473 -11.07 19.23 6.14
C GLY A 473 -11.60 19.12 4.70
N SER A 474 -12.93 19.07 4.50
CA SER A 474 -13.51 19.00 3.16
C SER A 474 -13.88 20.39 2.63
N PRO A 475 -13.45 20.78 1.42
CA PRO A 475 -13.84 22.07 0.80
C PRO A 475 -15.35 22.23 0.58
N GLN A 476 -16.10 21.12 0.68
CA GLN A 476 -17.55 21.07 0.44
C GLN A 476 -18.39 21.11 1.73
N LEU A 477 -17.74 21.05 2.90
CA LEU A 477 -18.40 21.06 4.21
C LEU A 477 -18.00 22.31 5.00
N ALA A 478 -18.82 22.68 5.98
CA ALA A 478 -18.61 23.84 6.82
C ALA A 478 -17.24 23.79 7.53
N GLY A 479 -16.36 24.75 7.29
CA GLY A 479 -15.11 24.91 8.03
C GLY A 479 -15.34 25.22 9.50
N VAL A 480 -14.26 25.37 10.27
CA VAL A 480 -14.29 25.70 11.72
C VAL A 480 -15.17 26.92 12.00
N ASP A 481 -15.09 27.95 11.18
CA ASP A 481 -15.88 29.19 11.35
C ASP A 481 -17.40 28.94 11.28
N ALA A 482 -17.85 28.04 10.41
CA ALA A 482 -19.28 27.71 10.30
C ALA A 482 -19.75 26.86 11.48
N VAL A 483 -18.94 25.88 11.88
CA VAL A 483 -19.22 25.03 13.07
C VAL A 483 -19.30 25.86 14.33
N LEU A 484 -18.44 26.85 14.50
CA LEU A 484 -18.48 27.76 15.65
C LEU A 484 -19.74 28.63 15.70
N ARG A 485 -20.16 29.14 14.55
CA ARG A 485 -21.43 29.88 14.46
C ARG A 485 -22.64 29.03 14.84
N GLU A 486 -22.67 27.79 14.41
CA GLU A 486 -23.76 26.84 14.74
C GLU A 486 -23.72 26.40 16.21
N ALA A 487 -22.54 26.14 16.75
CA ALA A 487 -22.35 25.71 18.14
C ALA A 487 -22.60 26.83 19.16
N GLY A 488 -22.57 28.10 18.74
CA GLY A 488 -22.75 29.25 19.64
C GLY A 488 -21.68 29.32 20.73
N LEU A 489 -20.44 28.91 20.44
CA LEU A 489 -19.34 28.94 21.40
C LEU A 489 -18.67 30.31 21.39
N ASP A 490 -18.89 31.07 22.44
CA ASP A 490 -18.25 32.36 22.65
C ASP A 490 -16.89 32.22 23.37
N GLY A 491 -16.05 33.26 23.29
CA GLY A 491 -14.82 33.35 24.06
C GLY A 491 -13.74 32.34 23.68
N VAL A 492 -13.68 31.90 22.42
CA VAL A 492 -12.65 30.94 21.97
C VAL A 492 -11.26 31.52 22.11
N ARG A 493 -10.43 30.89 22.93
CA ARG A 493 -9.04 31.30 23.25
C ARG A 493 -8.00 30.29 22.76
N LEU A 494 -8.44 29.08 22.41
CA LEU A 494 -7.57 28.02 21.93
C LEU A 494 -8.26 27.21 20.82
N LEU A 495 -7.53 26.99 19.74
CA LEU A 495 -7.86 25.98 18.71
C LEU A 495 -6.73 24.93 18.69
N VAL A 496 -7.11 23.67 18.90
CA VAL A 496 -6.21 22.52 18.80
C VAL A 496 -6.56 21.72 17.55
N SER A 497 -5.57 21.44 16.70
CA SER A 497 -5.72 20.56 15.53
C SER A 497 -4.49 19.68 15.37
N THR A 498 -4.58 18.44 15.82
CA THR A 498 -3.50 17.45 15.73
C THR A 498 -3.69 16.46 14.57
N ILE A 499 -4.47 16.84 13.55
CA ILE A 499 -4.68 16.06 12.32
C ILE A 499 -3.60 16.44 11.32
N GLY A 500 -2.59 15.58 11.12
CA GLY A 500 -1.43 15.85 10.27
C GLY A 500 -1.74 16.45 8.89
N ALA A 501 -2.15 15.64 7.93
CA ALA A 501 -2.29 16.09 6.52
C ALA A 501 -3.44 17.09 6.28
N ALA A 502 -4.55 17.01 7.03
CA ALA A 502 -5.69 17.92 6.91
C ALA A 502 -5.54 19.21 7.72
N GLY A 503 -4.47 19.37 8.50
CA GLY A 503 -4.27 20.53 9.37
C GLY A 503 -4.25 21.86 8.62
N ALA A 504 -3.68 21.93 7.42
CA ALA A 504 -3.65 23.13 6.60
C ALA A 504 -5.07 23.57 6.17
N ASP A 505 -5.95 22.61 5.81
CA ASP A 505 -7.33 22.88 5.40
C ASP A 505 -8.20 23.31 6.59
N ILE A 506 -7.97 22.72 7.75
CA ILE A 506 -8.65 23.12 8.99
C ILE A 506 -8.33 24.56 9.35
N LEU A 507 -7.05 24.98 9.26
CA LEU A 507 -6.66 26.37 9.47
C LEU A 507 -7.24 27.31 8.43
N ALA A 508 -7.39 26.85 7.16
CA ALA A 508 -8.09 27.61 6.13
C ALA A 508 -9.55 27.86 6.48
N GLY A 509 -10.24 26.82 7.01
CA GLY A 509 -11.62 26.91 7.47
C GLY A 509 -11.84 27.70 8.74
N ALA A 510 -10.78 28.17 9.42
CA ALA A 510 -10.77 28.99 10.63
C ALA A 510 -10.36 30.45 10.36
N SER A 511 -10.48 30.92 9.13
CA SER A 511 -9.97 32.23 8.72
C SER A 511 -10.62 33.40 9.45
N ASP A 512 -11.94 33.36 9.70
CA ASP A 512 -12.67 34.39 10.40
C ASP A 512 -12.31 34.38 11.90
N LEU A 513 -12.20 33.19 12.50
CA LEU A 513 -11.73 33.01 13.86
C LEU A 513 -10.33 33.62 14.05
N CYS A 514 -9.40 33.33 13.14
CA CYS A 514 -8.03 33.85 13.20
C CYS A 514 -7.98 35.38 13.06
N ARG A 515 -8.83 35.99 12.21
CA ARG A 515 -8.84 37.46 12.00
C ARG A 515 -9.51 38.23 13.13
N HIS A 516 -10.64 37.73 13.64
CA HIS A 516 -11.48 38.52 14.53
C HIS A 516 -11.32 38.18 16.02
N VAL A 517 -10.98 36.93 16.32
CA VAL A 517 -10.83 36.43 17.68
C VAL A 517 -9.35 36.24 18.04
N SER A 518 -8.55 35.76 17.09
CA SER A 518 -7.11 35.51 17.22
C SER A 518 -6.76 34.62 18.42
N PRO A 519 -7.34 33.41 18.56
CA PRO A 519 -6.98 32.50 19.65
C PRO A 519 -5.56 31.98 19.52
N MET A 520 -4.99 31.39 20.55
CA MET A 520 -3.80 30.55 20.41
C MET A 520 -4.16 29.34 19.52
N LEU A 521 -3.26 28.95 18.61
CA LEU A 521 -3.44 27.82 17.70
C LEU A 521 -2.36 26.76 17.99
N PHE A 522 -2.76 25.56 18.33
CA PHE A 522 -1.85 24.43 18.44
C PHE A 522 -2.19 23.40 17.37
N PHE A 523 -1.26 23.17 16.44
CA PHE A 523 -1.52 22.31 15.28
C PHE A 523 -0.30 21.51 14.86
N THR A 524 -0.55 20.34 14.25
CA THR A 524 0.47 19.48 13.65
C THR A 524 0.72 19.88 12.20
N CYS A 525 1.94 20.33 11.92
CA CYS A 525 2.43 20.66 10.58
C CYS A 525 3.11 19.43 9.99
N GLN A 526 2.37 18.65 9.22
CA GLN A 526 2.86 17.46 8.54
C GLN A 526 2.91 17.70 7.03
N ILE A 527 4.12 17.61 6.46
CA ILE A 527 4.30 17.63 5.02
C ILE A 527 4.13 16.19 4.53
N GLY A 528 3.02 15.91 3.83
CA GLY A 528 2.81 14.64 3.14
C GLY A 528 3.88 14.40 2.06
N GLY A 529 3.93 13.20 1.50
CA GLY A 529 4.82 12.87 0.37
C GLY A 529 4.46 13.56 -0.96
N GLU A 530 3.46 14.45 -0.97
CA GLU A 530 3.05 15.24 -2.13
C GLU A 530 4.04 16.40 -2.37
N PRO A 531 4.39 16.69 -3.64
CA PRO A 531 5.31 17.77 -4.00
C PRO A 531 4.88 19.14 -3.45
N ASP A 532 3.57 19.38 -3.38
CA ASP A 532 2.98 20.68 -3.02
C ASP A 532 2.66 20.82 -1.54
N GLY A 533 2.86 19.80 -0.72
CA GLY A 533 2.51 19.81 0.71
C GLY A 533 3.22 20.91 1.51
N ALA A 534 4.47 21.20 1.19
CA ALA A 534 5.23 22.28 1.83
C ALA A 534 4.70 23.67 1.44
N ASP A 535 4.24 23.85 0.20
CA ASP A 535 3.75 25.14 -0.31
C ASP A 535 2.39 25.47 0.29
N ALA A 536 1.52 24.48 0.48
CA ALA A 536 0.25 24.67 1.19
C ALA A 536 0.49 25.17 2.63
N TRP A 537 1.44 24.57 3.34
CA TRP A 537 1.80 25.03 4.69
C TRP A 537 2.46 26.43 4.69
N ARG A 538 3.30 26.77 3.71
CA ARG A 538 3.86 28.12 3.57
C ARG A 538 2.76 29.17 3.40
N GLU A 539 1.79 28.90 2.55
CA GLU A 539 0.65 29.78 2.33
C GLU A 539 -0.13 29.99 3.64
N ARG A 540 -0.42 28.92 4.39
CA ARG A 540 -1.18 29.01 5.64
C ARG A 540 -0.42 29.74 6.74
N LEU A 541 0.86 29.48 6.94
CA LEU A 541 1.68 30.17 7.91
C LEU A 541 1.84 31.67 7.59
N ARG A 542 1.95 32.04 6.31
CA ARG A 542 1.94 33.44 5.87
C ARG A 542 0.59 34.10 6.09
N ALA A 543 -0.50 33.39 5.88
CA ALA A 543 -1.85 33.90 6.17
C ALA A 543 -2.04 34.16 7.67
N LEU A 544 -1.56 33.26 8.56
CA LEU A 544 -1.56 33.49 10.00
C LEU A 544 -0.72 34.71 10.39
N TRP A 545 0.46 34.86 9.78
CA TRP A 545 1.28 36.06 9.99
C TRP A 545 0.53 37.35 9.61
N ALA A 546 -0.15 37.34 8.47
CA ALA A 546 -0.98 38.48 8.03
C ALA A 546 -2.16 38.75 8.95
N CYS A 547 -2.62 37.77 9.73
CA CYS A 547 -3.65 37.91 10.76
C CYS A 547 -3.11 38.37 12.12
N GLY A 548 -1.80 38.69 12.23
CA GLY A 548 -1.19 39.18 13.45
C GLY A 548 -0.59 38.13 14.39
N TYR A 549 -0.43 36.88 13.93
CA TYR A 549 0.32 35.88 14.67
C TYR A 549 1.82 36.14 14.49
N THR A 550 2.48 36.57 15.55
CA THR A 550 3.88 37.01 15.52
C THR A 550 4.83 36.08 16.22
N GLY A 551 4.34 35.12 17.00
CA GLY A 551 5.12 34.11 17.67
C GLY A 551 4.70 32.68 17.33
N PHE A 552 5.69 31.81 17.10
CA PHE A 552 5.48 30.40 16.77
C PHE A 552 6.48 29.54 17.55
N TRP A 553 6.02 28.84 18.56
CA TRP A 553 6.81 27.80 19.22
C TRP A 553 6.70 26.51 18.41
N VAL A 554 7.84 25.88 18.14
CA VAL A 554 7.93 24.66 17.33
C VAL A 554 8.45 23.54 18.19
N PHE A 555 7.79 22.37 18.07
CA PHE A 555 8.10 21.14 18.77
C PHE A 555 8.41 20.03 17.77
N ASP A 556 9.26 19.08 18.15
CA ASP A 556 9.47 17.86 17.37
C ASP A 556 8.27 16.89 17.49
N ASN A 557 8.29 15.82 16.69
CA ASN A 557 7.24 14.79 16.71
C ASN A 557 7.20 13.94 18.01
N PHE A 558 8.04 14.24 18.98
CA PHE A 558 8.03 13.66 20.33
C PHE A 558 7.56 14.65 21.40
N GLY A 559 7.21 15.86 20.99
CA GLY A 559 6.71 16.92 21.85
C GLY A 559 7.80 17.76 22.52
N ASN A 560 9.08 17.61 22.15
CA ASN A 560 10.14 18.44 22.74
C ASN A 560 10.16 19.83 22.07
N PRO A 561 10.22 20.94 22.85
CA PRO A 561 10.34 22.28 22.30
C PRO A 561 11.69 22.45 21.59
N LEU A 562 11.66 22.91 20.34
CA LEU A 562 12.86 23.13 19.52
C LEU A 562 13.30 24.60 19.55
N CYS A 563 12.40 25.51 19.19
CA CYS A 563 12.69 26.93 19.12
C CYS A 563 11.42 27.78 19.05
N GLU A 564 11.56 29.06 19.34
CA GLU A 564 10.58 30.09 19.03
C GLU A 564 10.96 30.78 17.72
N VAL A 565 10.00 30.91 16.81
CA VAL A 565 10.16 31.60 15.53
C VAL A 565 9.34 32.88 15.54
N THR A 566 10.01 34.01 15.39
CA THR A 566 9.43 35.36 15.40
C THR A 566 9.60 36.10 14.08
N GLN A 567 9.98 35.38 13.01
CA GLN A 567 10.14 35.92 11.66
C GLN A 567 9.68 34.90 10.61
N PRO A 568 8.97 35.31 9.53
CA PRO A 568 8.48 34.43 8.48
C PRO A 568 9.56 33.55 7.85
N ARG A 569 10.77 34.10 7.68
CA ARG A 569 11.90 33.36 7.09
C ARG A 569 12.28 32.12 7.91
N GLY A 570 12.13 32.18 9.23
CA GLY A 570 12.39 31.04 10.11
C GLY A 570 11.42 29.89 9.86
N LEU A 571 10.15 30.20 9.67
CA LEU A 571 9.12 29.21 9.33
C LEU A 571 9.40 28.55 7.96
N ASP A 572 9.76 29.34 6.94
CA ASP A 572 10.14 28.81 5.64
C ASP A 572 11.34 27.84 5.75
N GLN A 573 12.37 28.20 6.54
CA GLN A 573 13.56 27.34 6.75
C GLN A 573 13.19 26.03 7.44
N MET A 574 12.26 26.04 8.38
CA MET A 574 11.80 24.83 9.08
C MET A 574 11.00 23.92 8.16
N LEU A 575 10.14 24.47 7.31
CA LEU A 575 9.41 23.71 6.29
C LEU A 575 10.37 23.09 5.27
N ASP A 576 11.39 23.85 4.84
CA ASP A 576 12.43 23.33 3.93
C ASP A 576 13.23 22.19 4.57
N TYR A 577 13.53 22.30 5.86
CA TYR A 577 14.20 21.23 6.60
C TYR A 577 13.32 19.98 6.68
N LEU A 578 12.05 20.12 7.07
CA LEU A 578 11.09 19.03 7.18
C LEU A 578 10.86 18.37 5.81
N SER A 579 10.74 19.15 4.74
CA SER A 579 10.62 18.66 3.36
C SER A 579 11.82 17.81 2.97
N ARG A 580 13.05 18.30 3.23
CA ARG A 580 14.28 17.53 2.95
C ARG A 580 14.36 16.24 3.77
N GLN A 581 13.91 16.23 5.03
CA GLN A 581 13.85 15.02 5.84
C GLN A 581 12.86 14.01 5.25
N ASN A 582 11.71 14.47 4.75
CA ASN A 582 10.68 13.63 4.16
C ASN A 582 11.03 13.08 2.76
N GLN A 583 11.96 13.71 2.04
CA GLN A 583 12.46 13.24 0.73
C GLN A 583 13.58 12.19 0.83
N ARG A 584 14.27 12.09 1.98
CA ARG A 584 15.36 11.13 2.17
C ARG A 584 14.82 9.71 2.35
N ARG A 585 15.34 8.77 1.57
CA ARG A 585 15.17 7.33 1.77
C ARG A 585 16.11 6.90 2.90
N GLY A 586 15.59 6.59 4.08
CA GLY A 586 16.37 6.15 5.23
C GLY A 586 15.63 6.34 6.55
N SER A 587 16.29 6.09 7.68
CA SER A 587 15.72 6.32 9.01
C SER A 587 15.44 7.81 9.20
N ARG A 588 14.17 8.16 9.34
CA ARG A 588 13.73 9.51 9.67
C ARG A 588 13.63 9.64 11.18
N THR A 589 14.10 10.74 11.71
CA THR A 589 13.92 11.09 13.12
C THR A 589 12.85 12.16 13.33
N LEU A 590 12.50 12.90 12.26
CA LEU A 590 11.53 13.98 12.31
C LEU A 590 10.51 13.80 11.18
N TYR A 591 9.24 13.64 11.53
CA TYR A 591 8.15 13.37 10.60
C TYR A 591 7.24 14.56 10.40
N TYR A 592 7.03 15.37 11.45
CA TYR A 592 6.21 16.56 11.49
C TYR A 592 6.70 17.49 12.59
N TYR A 593 6.20 18.70 12.61
CA TYR A 593 6.30 19.62 13.74
C TYR A 593 4.93 19.83 14.36
N ASP A 594 4.87 19.91 15.69
CA ASP A 594 3.77 20.57 16.37
C ASP A 594 4.12 22.05 16.55
N VAL A 595 3.15 22.92 16.31
CA VAL A 595 3.35 24.37 16.30
C VAL A 595 2.30 25.03 17.19
N LEU A 596 2.75 25.86 18.15
CA LEU A 596 1.92 26.80 18.89
C LEU A 596 2.09 28.18 18.27
N ALA A 597 1.07 28.69 17.59
CA ALA A 597 1.04 30.06 17.07
C ALA A 597 0.21 30.96 17.98
N PHE A 598 0.69 32.17 18.20
CA PHE A 598 0.06 33.16 19.07
C PHE A 598 0.33 34.61 18.63
N THR A 599 -0.53 35.50 19.04
CA THR A 599 -0.36 36.96 18.87
C THR A 599 0.32 37.56 20.11
N ASP A 600 0.77 38.82 20.02
CA ASP A 600 1.40 39.54 21.13
C ASP A 600 0.53 39.53 22.38
N ARG A 601 -0.82 39.51 22.22
CA ARG A 601 -1.76 39.44 23.34
C ARG A 601 -1.57 38.20 24.22
N ASP A 602 -1.22 37.08 23.60
CA ASP A 602 -1.10 35.80 24.29
C ASP A 602 0.35 35.33 24.47
N ALA A 603 1.35 36.18 24.15
CA ALA A 603 2.77 35.81 24.22
C ALA A 603 3.19 35.32 25.62
N ALA A 604 2.76 36.00 26.69
CA ALA A 604 3.06 35.59 28.06
C ALA A 604 2.39 34.24 28.43
N ARG A 605 1.18 33.97 27.93
CA ARG A 605 0.48 32.69 28.13
C ARG A 605 1.18 31.56 27.38
N ALA A 606 1.58 31.80 26.13
CA ALA A 606 2.31 30.85 25.31
C ALA A 606 3.66 30.47 25.95
N ALA A 607 4.45 31.47 26.39
CA ALA A 607 5.71 31.24 27.10
C ALA A 607 5.51 30.40 28.38
N ARG A 608 4.50 30.74 29.20
CA ARG A 608 4.16 29.97 30.39
C ARG A 608 3.74 28.54 30.09
N ALA A 609 2.97 28.30 29.00
CA ALA A 609 2.59 26.97 28.61
C ALA A 609 3.81 26.10 28.23
N VAL A 610 4.78 26.67 27.49
CA VAL A 610 6.04 26.02 27.13
C VAL A 610 6.88 25.71 28.38
N ASP A 611 6.99 26.66 29.32
CA ASP A 611 7.70 26.44 30.58
C ASP A 611 7.07 25.34 31.45
N LEU A 612 5.74 25.28 31.52
CA LEU A 612 5.02 24.21 32.21
C LEU A 612 5.20 22.84 31.51
N HIS A 613 5.30 22.85 30.20
CA HIS A 613 5.52 21.64 29.42
C HIS A 613 6.95 21.09 29.63
N ALA A 614 7.94 21.96 29.70
CA ALA A 614 9.35 21.58 29.87
C ALA A 614 9.68 21.01 31.28
N ARG A 615 8.84 21.29 32.29
CA ARG A 615 8.92 20.73 33.65
C ARG A 615 8.26 19.34 33.72
#